data_a199231cc6c7a3c9a6a0184135525a1e
#
_entry.id   a199231cc6c7a3c9a6a0184135525a1e
#
_cell.length_a   1.000
_cell.length_b   1.000
_cell.length_c   1.000
_cell.angle_alpha   90.00
_cell.angle_beta   90.00
_cell.angle_gamma   90.00
#
_symmetry.space_group_name_H-M   'P 1'
#
loop_
_entity.id
_entity.type
_entity.pdbx_description
1 polymer ?
#
loop_
_entity_poly.entity_id
_entity_poly.type
_entity_poly.pdbx_seq_one_letter_code
_entity_poly.pdbx_strand_id
1 'polypeptide(L)'
;MRIWSLHPSLLDCRALVACWRETLLAQKVLRGLTRGYTNHPQLIRFRAYPQPLEAVAAYLAGLADEADARGYSFNRALIGAGEHGAGENGADKTESPYASVPLIPVPLGQLEYELTFLQHKVAGRDPEWEHRLNKRLAARGELAACAHPLFEAVPGTIEPWEKTKDF
;
A
#
# COMPACT_ATOMS: atom_id res chain seq x y z
N MET A 1 6.27 9.53 6.07
CA MET A 1 5.48 8.77 5.05
C MET A 1 5.65 7.29 5.31
N ARG A 2 4.56 6.53 5.38
CA ARG A 2 4.59 5.05 5.43
C ARG A 2 3.59 4.53 4.40
N ILE A 3 4.11 3.82 3.41
CA ILE A 3 3.32 3.10 2.40
C ILE A 3 3.58 1.63 2.67
N TRP A 4 2.56 0.91 3.14
CA TRP A 4 2.73 -0.47 3.57
C TRP A 4 2.84 -1.43 2.37
N SER A 5 3.74 -2.42 2.47
CA SER A 5 3.74 -3.56 1.53
C SER A 5 2.64 -4.56 1.85
N LEU A 6 2.02 -4.44 3.01
CA LEU A 6 0.99 -5.34 3.51
C LEU A 6 -0.36 -5.14 2.79
N HIS A 7 -1.10 -6.24 2.68
CA HIS A 7 -2.46 -6.22 2.14
C HIS A 7 -3.35 -5.25 2.94
N PRO A 8 -4.13 -4.37 2.29
CA PRO A 8 -4.94 -3.35 2.96
C PRO A 8 -5.88 -3.91 4.04
N SER A 9 -6.39 -5.13 3.86
CA SER A 9 -7.27 -5.76 4.84
C SER A 9 -6.61 -6.05 6.19
N LEU A 10 -5.28 -6.04 6.28
CA LEU A 10 -4.56 -6.24 7.53
C LEU A 10 -4.44 -4.94 8.35
N LEU A 11 -4.51 -3.78 7.69
CA LEU A 11 -4.35 -2.48 8.31
C LEU A 11 -5.54 -2.15 9.21
N ASP A 12 -5.31 -1.69 10.44
CA ASP A 12 -6.37 -1.10 11.27
C ASP A 12 -6.89 0.22 10.64
N CYS A 13 -7.97 0.75 11.16
CA CYS A 13 -8.58 1.97 10.62
C CYS A 13 -7.57 3.13 10.52
N ARG A 14 -6.76 3.34 11.57
CA ARG A 14 -5.76 4.42 11.60
C ARG A 14 -4.67 4.20 10.56
N ALA A 15 -4.18 2.97 10.41
CA ALA A 15 -3.15 2.64 9.43
C ALA A 15 -3.68 2.76 8.00
N LEU A 16 -4.91 2.30 7.72
CA LEU A 16 -5.53 2.40 6.40
C LEU A 16 -5.73 3.86 5.97
N VAL A 17 -6.32 4.69 6.83
CA VAL A 17 -6.53 6.11 6.55
C VAL A 17 -5.22 6.88 6.40
N ALA A 18 -4.23 6.59 7.27
CA ALA A 18 -2.91 7.21 7.16
C ALA A 18 -2.21 6.78 5.86
N CYS A 19 -2.26 5.49 5.51
CA CYS A 19 -1.67 4.98 4.28
C CYS A 19 -2.27 5.64 3.03
N TRP A 20 -3.59 5.81 2.99
CA TRP A 20 -4.28 6.55 1.93
C TRP A 20 -3.72 7.97 1.77
N ARG A 21 -3.66 8.73 2.86
CA ARG A 21 -3.17 10.12 2.84
C ARG A 21 -1.70 10.21 2.42
N GLU A 22 -0.87 9.32 2.94
CA GLU A 22 0.56 9.26 2.63
C GLU A 22 0.80 8.86 1.17
N THR A 23 -0.02 7.97 0.62
CA THR A 23 0.10 7.56 -0.78
C THR A 23 -0.40 8.66 -1.74
N LEU A 24 -1.43 9.42 -1.38
CA LEU A 24 -1.81 10.63 -2.13
C LEU A 24 -0.69 11.68 -2.12
N LEU A 25 0.03 11.83 -0.99
CA LEU A 25 1.23 12.69 -0.95
C LEU A 25 2.32 12.12 -1.86
N ALA A 26 2.56 10.81 -1.84
CA ALA A 26 3.51 10.15 -2.73
C ALA A 26 3.19 10.43 -4.21
N GLN A 27 1.91 10.32 -4.59
CA GLN A 27 1.45 10.66 -5.94
C GLN A 27 1.78 12.11 -6.32
N LYS A 28 1.55 13.07 -5.42
CA LYS A 28 1.91 14.48 -5.65
C LYS A 28 3.43 14.67 -5.79
N VAL A 29 4.21 13.99 -4.96
CA VAL A 29 5.69 14.04 -5.03
C VAL A 29 6.18 13.51 -6.37
N LEU A 30 5.67 12.37 -6.82
CA LEU A 30 6.05 11.76 -8.10
C LEU A 30 5.65 12.61 -9.31
N ARG A 31 4.61 13.45 -9.17
CA ARG A 31 4.22 14.45 -10.17
C ARG A 31 5.05 15.74 -10.11
N GLY A 32 5.99 15.88 -9.18
CA GLY A 32 6.74 17.11 -9.00
C GLY A 32 5.94 18.28 -8.39
N LEU A 33 4.78 18.01 -7.81
CA LEU A 33 3.87 19.03 -7.26
C LEU A 33 4.15 19.39 -5.80
N THR A 34 5.32 19.00 -5.28
CA THR A 34 5.72 19.29 -3.90
C THR A 34 7.14 19.82 -3.82
N ARG A 35 7.41 20.67 -2.84
CA ARG A 35 8.78 21.14 -2.54
C ARG A 35 9.53 20.19 -1.59
N GLY A 36 8.81 19.39 -0.81
CA GLY A 36 9.36 18.46 0.18
C GLY A 36 9.09 17.00 -0.16
N TYR A 37 9.73 16.10 0.61
CA TYR A 37 9.61 14.64 0.49
C TYR A 37 10.09 14.06 -0.85
N THR A 38 10.75 14.87 -1.69
CA THR A 38 11.17 14.47 -3.04
C THR A 38 12.08 13.23 -3.04
N ASN A 39 12.88 13.03 -1.99
CA ASN A 39 13.78 11.89 -1.84
C ASN A 39 13.36 10.93 -0.72
N HIS A 40 12.05 10.84 -0.44
CA HIS A 40 11.59 9.95 0.63
C HIS A 40 11.85 8.48 0.27
N PRO A 41 12.48 7.69 1.16
CA PRO A 41 12.89 6.30 0.87
C PRO A 41 11.77 5.40 0.40
N GLN A 42 10.57 5.53 0.94
CA GLN A 42 9.38 4.76 0.53
C GLN A 42 9.01 4.92 -0.96
N LEU A 43 9.52 5.94 -1.65
CA LEU A 43 9.26 6.18 -3.07
C LEU A 43 10.24 5.44 -3.99
N ILE A 44 11.33 4.87 -3.47
CA ILE A 44 12.37 4.22 -4.27
C ILE A 44 11.77 3.12 -5.14
N ARG A 45 10.96 2.23 -4.54
CA ARG A 45 10.32 1.12 -5.24
C ARG A 45 9.36 1.56 -6.36
N PHE A 46 8.61 2.66 -6.15
CA PHE A 46 7.73 3.19 -7.18
C PHE A 46 8.52 3.88 -8.31
N ARG A 47 9.62 4.57 -7.97
CA ARG A 47 10.48 5.21 -8.97
C ARG A 47 11.26 4.21 -9.83
N ALA A 48 11.56 3.05 -9.28
CA ALA A 48 12.17 1.95 -10.03
C ALA A 48 11.20 1.31 -11.03
N TYR A 49 9.91 1.60 -10.91
CA TYR A 49 8.88 1.10 -11.79
C TYR A 49 8.81 1.93 -13.09
N PRO A 50 8.60 1.32 -14.29
CA PRO A 50 8.56 2.05 -15.56
C PRO A 50 7.51 3.17 -15.62
N GLN A 51 6.34 2.94 -15.00
CA GLN A 51 5.25 3.92 -14.90
C GLN A 51 4.92 4.20 -13.42
N PRO A 52 5.70 5.03 -12.72
CA PRO A 52 5.55 5.24 -11.27
C PRO A 52 4.16 5.72 -10.85
N LEU A 53 3.52 6.56 -11.66
CA LEU A 53 2.20 7.11 -11.37
C LEU A 53 1.09 6.07 -11.53
N GLU A 54 1.20 5.17 -12.49
CA GLU A 54 0.27 4.05 -12.66
C GLU A 54 0.37 3.07 -11.49
N ALA A 55 1.59 2.74 -11.08
CA ALA A 55 1.82 1.89 -9.92
C ALA A 55 1.21 2.48 -8.63
N VAL A 56 1.39 3.77 -8.40
CA VAL A 56 0.79 4.46 -7.24
C VAL A 56 -0.73 4.54 -7.36
N ALA A 57 -1.27 4.73 -8.56
CA ALA A 57 -2.72 4.73 -8.79
C ALA A 57 -3.33 3.35 -8.52
N ALA A 58 -2.71 2.27 -8.99
CA ALA A 58 -3.12 0.89 -8.68
C ALA A 58 -3.06 0.61 -7.17
N TYR A 59 -1.99 1.05 -6.50
CA TYR A 59 -1.89 0.92 -5.05
C TYR A 59 -3.02 1.66 -4.31
N LEU A 60 -3.32 2.90 -4.70
CA LEU A 60 -4.44 3.68 -4.14
C LEU A 60 -5.79 3.01 -4.40
N ALA A 61 -5.99 2.42 -5.57
CA ALA A 61 -7.23 1.69 -5.88
C ALA A 61 -7.46 0.55 -4.88
N GLY A 62 -6.43 -0.24 -4.56
CA GLY A 62 -6.53 -1.31 -3.57
C GLY A 62 -6.85 -0.83 -2.15
N LEU A 63 -6.32 0.33 -1.75
CA LEU A 63 -6.71 0.94 -0.47
C LEU A 63 -8.17 1.39 -0.48
N ALA A 64 -8.64 1.94 -1.60
CA ALA A 64 -10.02 2.38 -1.75
C ALA A 64 -11.00 1.20 -1.78
N ASP A 65 -10.62 0.08 -2.40
CA ASP A 65 -11.44 -1.14 -2.42
C ASP A 65 -11.63 -1.69 -1.00
N GLU A 66 -10.58 -1.73 -0.19
CA GLU A 66 -10.68 -2.12 1.22
C GLU A 66 -11.51 -1.13 2.04
N ALA A 67 -11.37 0.17 1.76
CA ALA A 67 -12.18 1.19 2.41
C ALA A 67 -13.68 0.99 2.12
N ASP A 68 -14.04 0.76 0.87
CA ASP A 68 -15.43 0.48 0.44
C ASP A 68 -15.95 -0.81 1.10
N ALA A 69 -15.15 -1.87 1.16
CA ALA A 69 -15.49 -3.11 1.82
C ALA A 69 -15.78 -2.95 3.32
N ARG A 70 -15.20 -1.90 3.95
CA ARG A 70 -15.47 -1.54 5.35
C ARG A 70 -16.58 -0.50 5.52
N GLY A 71 -17.19 -0.01 4.44
CA GLY A 71 -18.18 1.07 4.47
C GLY A 71 -17.54 2.47 4.68
N TYR A 72 -16.24 2.62 4.41
CA TYR A 72 -15.59 3.93 4.39
C TYR A 72 -15.69 4.54 3.00
N SER A 73 -15.62 5.86 2.91
CA SER A 73 -15.66 6.58 1.64
C SER A 73 -14.34 7.31 1.40
N PHE A 74 -13.46 6.70 0.60
CA PHE A 74 -12.28 7.38 0.08
C PHE A 74 -12.60 8.05 -1.26
N ASN A 75 -12.14 9.27 -1.43
CA ASN A 75 -12.40 10.02 -2.66
C ASN A 75 -11.53 9.48 -3.82
N ARG A 76 -12.10 8.56 -4.61
CA ARG A 76 -11.42 7.95 -5.76
C ARG A 76 -11.04 8.95 -6.86
N ALA A 77 -11.69 10.11 -6.95
CA ALA A 77 -11.32 11.16 -7.90
C ALA A 77 -9.93 11.77 -7.62
N LEU A 78 -9.37 11.54 -6.42
CA LEU A 78 -8.00 11.92 -6.10
C LEU A 78 -6.94 10.96 -6.65
N ILE A 79 -7.34 9.76 -7.08
CA ILE A 79 -6.46 8.82 -7.76
C ILE A 79 -6.19 9.38 -9.16
N GLY A 80 -4.99 9.88 -9.39
CA GLY A 80 -4.63 10.38 -10.70
C GLY A 80 -4.14 9.26 -11.60
N ALA A 81 -4.78 9.10 -12.74
CA ALA A 81 -4.14 8.44 -13.84
C ALA A 81 -2.88 9.21 -14.25
N GLY A 82 -1.85 8.54 -14.74
CA GLY A 82 -0.73 9.16 -15.43
C GLY A 82 -1.23 10.09 -16.56
N GLU A 83 -0.36 10.84 -17.21
CA GLU A 83 -0.71 11.87 -18.20
C GLU A 83 -1.61 11.42 -19.38
N HIS A 84 -1.97 10.15 -19.44
CA HIS A 84 -2.80 9.51 -20.47
C HIS A 84 -4.18 9.11 -19.97
N GLY A 85 -4.83 9.91 -19.13
CA GLY A 85 -6.18 9.50 -18.75
C GLY A 85 -6.90 10.37 -17.76
N ALA A 86 -7.17 11.63 -18.08
CA ALA A 86 -8.49 12.18 -17.83
C ALA A 86 -9.43 11.64 -18.92
N GLY A 87 -9.48 10.32 -19.05
CA GLY A 87 -10.49 9.63 -19.85
C GLY A 87 -11.77 9.58 -19.04
N GLU A 88 -12.74 10.39 -19.44
CA GLU A 88 -14.14 10.14 -19.21
C GLU A 88 -14.42 8.66 -19.48
N ASN A 89 -15.25 8.09 -18.64
CA ASN A 89 -15.98 6.86 -18.89
C ASN A 89 -15.49 5.60 -18.18
N GLY A 90 -16.35 5.18 -17.28
CA GLY A 90 -16.86 3.81 -17.23
C GLY A 90 -15.84 2.70 -17.50
N ALA A 91 -14.72 2.69 -16.78
CA ALA A 91 -13.94 1.46 -16.75
C ALA A 91 -14.87 0.37 -16.22
N ASP A 92 -15.07 -0.62 -17.05
CA ASP A 92 -15.79 -1.83 -16.68
C ASP A 92 -15.21 -2.34 -15.36
N LYS A 93 -16.04 -2.41 -14.32
CA LYS A 93 -15.63 -2.80 -12.96
C LYS A 93 -15.15 -4.25 -12.86
N THR A 94 -15.01 -4.93 -13.99
CA THR A 94 -14.63 -6.34 -14.08
C THR A 94 -13.14 -6.58 -14.21
N GLU A 95 -12.32 -5.57 -14.58
CA GLU A 95 -10.87 -5.75 -14.63
C GLU A 95 -10.21 -5.25 -13.35
N SER A 96 -9.37 -6.10 -12.78
CA SER A 96 -8.52 -5.75 -11.64
C SER A 96 -7.65 -4.54 -11.99
N PRO A 97 -7.57 -3.50 -11.15
CA PRO A 97 -6.70 -2.35 -11.39
C PRO A 97 -5.21 -2.73 -11.49
N TYR A 98 -4.88 -3.97 -11.18
CA TYR A 98 -3.52 -4.53 -11.26
C TYR A 98 -3.26 -5.28 -12.58
N ALA A 99 -4.28 -5.55 -13.41
CA ALA A 99 -4.15 -6.39 -14.59
C ALA A 99 -3.17 -5.84 -15.64
N SER A 100 -3.02 -4.52 -15.72
CA SER A 100 -2.11 -3.83 -16.65
C SER A 100 -0.79 -3.38 -16.01
N VAL A 101 -0.61 -3.61 -14.71
CA VAL A 101 0.54 -3.10 -13.95
C VAL A 101 1.41 -4.28 -13.52
N PRO A 102 2.65 -4.42 -14.01
CA PRO A 102 3.56 -5.47 -13.52
C PRO A 102 3.74 -5.37 -12.00
N LEU A 103 3.85 -6.53 -11.34
CA LEU A 103 4.01 -6.56 -9.89
C LEU A 103 5.37 -5.99 -9.47
N ILE A 104 5.39 -5.28 -8.37
CA ILE A 104 6.61 -4.76 -7.76
C ILE A 104 7.14 -5.82 -6.78
N PRO A 105 8.40 -6.27 -6.92
CA PRO A 105 8.95 -7.23 -5.97
C PRO A 105 9.06 -6.60 -4.57
N VAL A 106 8.71 -7.39 -3.55
CA VAL A 106 8.90 -7.04 -2.14
C VAL A 106 9.58 -8.22 -1.42
N PRO A 107 10.72 -7.99 -0.75
CA PRO A 107 11.39 -9.02 0.02
C PRO A 107 10.52 -9.55 1.17
N LEU A 108 10.56 -10.85 1.43
CA LEU A 108 9.88 -11.45 2.58
C LEU A 108 10.30 -10.81 3.90
N GLY A 109 11.59 -10.50 4.07
CA GLY A 109 12.07 -9.79 5.27
C GLY A 109 11.46 -8.40 5.46
N GLN A 110 11.13 -7.70 4.36
CA GLN A 110 10.41 -6.43 4.43
C GLN A 110 8.96 -6.63 4.88
N LEU A 111 8.26 -7.65 4.37
CA LEU A 111 6.91 -7.98 4.80
C LEU A 111 6.85 -8.37 6.28
N GLU A 112 7.80 -9.20 6.72
CA GLU A 112 7.91 -9.62 8.12
C GLU A 112 8.13 -8.43 9.07
N TYR A 113 9.08 -7.56 8.72
CA TYR A 113 9.33 -6.34 9.47
C TYR A 113 8.09 -5.44 9.57
N GLU A 114 7.44 -5.18 8.44
CA GLU A 114 6.23 -4.35 8.40
C GLU A 114 5.09 -4.97 9.21
N LEU A 115 4.92 -6.28 9.13
CA LEU A 115 3.89 -7.00 9.88
C LEU A 115 4.13 -6.90 11.40
N THR A 116 5.35 -7.15 11.86
CA THR A 116 5.73 -7.01 13.26
C THR A 116 5.51 -5.57 13.75
N PHE A 117 5.89 -4.59 12.93
CA PHE A 117 5.66 -3.18 13.24
C PHE A 117 4.17 -2.83 13.33
N LEU A 118 3.35 -3.38 12.44
CA LEU A 118 1.90 -3.18 12.49
C LEU A 118 1.29 -3.81 13.75
N GLN A 119 1.66 -5.06 14.07
CA GLN A 119 1.20 -5.76 15.27
C GLN A 119 1.55 -4.98 16.54
N HIS A 120 2.79 -4.51 16.67
CA HIS A 120 3.19 -3.67 17.80
C HIS A 120 2.32 -2.39 17.94
N LYS A 121 2.03 -1.73 16.82
CA LYS A 121 1.16 -0.54 16.83
C LYS A 121 -0.28 -0.85 17.22
N VAL A 122 -0.81 -1.95 16.72
CA VAL A 122 -2.20 -2.35 16.94
C VAL A 122 -2.41 -2.79 18.39
N ALA A 123 -1.51 -3.59 18.95
CA ALA A 123 -1.55 -4.03 20.34
C ALA A 123 -1.69 -2.85 21.33
N GLY A 124 -1.00 -1.74 21.06
CA GLY A 124 -1.05 -0.55 21.93
C GLY A 124 -2.24 0.38 21.72
N ARG A 125 -3.07 0.17 20.66
CA ARG A 125 -4.11 1.16 20.31
C ARG A 125 -5.48 0.61 19.93
N ASP A 126 -5.57 -0.68 19.57
CA ASP A 126 -6.81 -1.31 19.10
C ASP A 126 -6.79 -2.83 19.35
N PRO A 127 -7.05 -3.27 20.61
CA PRO A 127 -7.03 -4.69 20.96
C PRO A 127 -8.06 -5.53 20.19
N GLU A 128 -9.19 -4.93 19.81
CA GLU A 128 -10.20 -5.63 19.00
C GLU A 128 -9.67 -5.91 17.59
N TRP A 129 -8.98 -4.93 16.98
CA TRP A 129 -8.34 -5.14 15.70
C TRP A 129 -7.17 -6.12 15.80
N GLU A 130 -6.40 -6.11 16.88
CA GLU A 130 -5.35 -7.09 17.12
C GLU A 130 -5.88 -8.53 17.03
N HIS A 131 -7.01 -8.81 17.68
CA HIS A 131 -7.66 -10.11 17.57
C HIS A 131 -8.06 -10.44 16.14
N ARG A 132 -8.67 -9.49 15.43
CA ARG A 132 -9.05 -9.65 14.01
C ARG A 132 -7.83 -9.84 13.11
N LEU A 133 -6.75 -9.11 13.34
CA LEU A 133 -5.49 -9.23 12.60
C LEU A 133 -4.92 -10.64 12.74
N ASN A 134 -4.79 -11.13 13.95
CA ASN A 134 -4.28 -12.48 14.22
C ASN A 134 -5.13 -13.56 13.53
N LYS A 135 -6.46 -13.44 13.55
CA LYS A 135 -7.37 -14.35 12.83
C LYS A 135 -7.15 -14.28 11.32
N ARG A 136 -6.97 -13.09 10.74
CA ARG A 136 -6.72 -12.90 9.31
C ARG A 136 -5.36 -13.48 8.88
N LEU A 137 -4.34 -13.32 9.72
CA LEU A 137 -3.01 -13.89 9.47
C LEU A 137 -3.06 -15.43 9.48
N ALA A 138 -3.74 -16.02 10.45
CA ALA A 138 -3.93 -17.47 10.50
C ALA A 138 -4.67 -18.01 9.26
N ALA A 139 -5.67 -17.27 8.76
CA ALA A 139 -6.41 -17.64 7.56
C ALA A 139 -5.59 -17.53 6.26
N ARG A 140 -4.57 -16.66 6.21
CA ARG A 140 -3.69 -16.50 5.05
C ARG A 140 -2.62 -17.59 4.96
N GLY A 141 -2.21 -18.15 6.07
CA GLY A 141 -1.22 -19.22 6.18
C GLY A 141 0.22 -18.77 5.91
N GLU A 142 0.49 -18.16 4.77
CA GLU A 142 1.84 -17.76 4.35
C GLU A 142 2.04 -16.25 4.40
N LEU A 143 3.28 -15.84 4.74
CA LEU A 143 3.65 -14.43 4.78
C LEU A 143 3.51 -13.75 3.40
N ALA A 144 3.83 -14.46 2.32
CA ALA A 144 3.66 -13.98 0.96
C ALA A 144 2.22 -13.55 0.66
N ALA A 145 1.22 -14.28 1.18
CA ALA A 145 -0.19 -13.93 1.04
C ALA A 145 -0.60 -12.66 1.81
N CYS A 146 0.29 -12.10 2.61
CA CYS A 146 0.08 -10.84 3.33
C CYS A 146 0.47 -9.61 2.51
N ALA A 147 1.05 -9.77 1.31
CA ALA A 147 1.43 -8.66 0.45
C ALA A 147 0.20 -7.94 -0.14
N HIS A 148 0.35 -6.63 -0.35
CA HIS A 148 -0.62 -5.85 -1.15
C HIS A 148 -0.68 -6.43 -2.58
N PRO A 149 -1.83 -6.45 -3.25
CA PRO A 149 -1.97 -7.04 -4.59
C PRO A 149 -1.02 -6.49 -5.67
N LEU A 150 -0.47 -5.30 -5.50
CA LEU A 150 0.54 -4.71 -6.37
C LEU A 150 1.93 -5.33 -6.17
N PHE A 151 2.17 -6.06 -5.09
CA PHE A 151 3.49 -6.58 -4.75
C PHE A 151 3.56 -8.09 -4.92
N GLU A 152 4.70 -8.55 -5.43
CA GLU A 152 5.08 -9.96 -5.47
C GLU A 152 6.12 -10.23 -4.38
N ALA A 153 5.81 -11.14 -3.46
CA ALA A 153 6.74 -11.53 -2.42
C ALA A 153 7.90 -12.35 -3.00
N VAL A 154 9.12 -11.90 -2.76
CA VAL A 154 10.35 -12.57 -3.21
C VAL A 154 11.27 -12.87 -2.02
N PRO A 155 12.15 -13.87 -2.11
CA PRO A 155 13.17 -14.09 -1.10
C PRO A 155 14.05 -12.85 -0.91
N GLY A 156 14.39 -12.49 0.33
CA GLY A 156 15.26 -11.35 0.62
C GLY A 156 15.09 -10.83 2.04
N THR A 157 16.01 -9.97 2.43
CA THR A 157 16.03 -9.28 3.74
C THR A 157 15.20 -8.00 3.71
N ILE A 158 15.23 -7.25 4.80
CA ILE A 158 14.61 -5.91 4.87
C ILE A 158 15.25 -5.01 3.79
N GLU A 159 14.43 -4.21 3.15
CA GLU A 159 14.87 -3.25 2.12
C GLU A 159 15.91 -2.26 2.67
N PRO A 160 16.99 -1.97 1.92
CA PRO A 160 18.06 -1.08 2.38
C PRO A 160 17.61 0.34 2.70
N TRP A 161 16.52 0.77 2.11
CA TRP A 161 15.94 2.10 2.35
C TRP A 161 15.04 2.16 3.59
N GLU A 162 14.69 1.02 4.19
CA GLU A 162 13.83 0.99 5.38
C GLU A 162 14.59 1.49 6.62
N LYS A 163 13.97 2.40 7.34
CA LYS A 163 14.47 2.85 8.64
C LYS A 163 13.88 1.95 9.71
N THR A 164 14.61 0.89 10.02
CA THR A 164 14.20 -0.04 11.07
C THR A 164 14.13 0.63 12.44
N LYS A 165 13.26 0.13 13.28
CA LYS A 165 13.07 0.50 14.67
C LYS A 165 13.06 -0.76 15.52
N ASP A 166 13.60 -0.68 16.69
CA ASP A 166 13.41 -1.69 17.73
C ASP A 166 12.05 -1.46 18.40
N PHE A 167 11.24 -2.51 18.55
CA PHE A 167 9.92 -2.49 19.19
C PHE A 167 9.59 -3.80 19.89
#